data_06c8dc88d34175722cee8b658768becf
#
_entry.id   06c8dc88d34175722cee8b658768becf
#
_cell.length_a   1.000
_cell.length_b   1.000
_cell.length_c   1.000
_cell.angle_alpha   90.00
_cell.angle_beta   90.00
_cell.angle_gamma   90.00
#
_symmetry.space_group_name_H-M   'P 1'
#
loop_
_entity.id
_entity.type
_entity.pdbx_description
1 polymer ?
#
loop_
_entity_poly.entity_id
_entity_poly.type
_entity_poly.pdbx_seq_one_letter_code
_entity_poly.pdbx_strand_id
1 'polypeptide(L)'
;MKIGILTFWQTEDNYGQLLQCYATQTYLQSLGHETFLVRTTNGRNYNPSFKEQCIDKVRTAYRLYRYPWYFTKNAIASGLYLLTHGRFRKHNIDLEFEIFRQKNLHCTKVYTLDELRKNPPLADAFVVGSDQIWNTTDGIYYLSWAKDDVKKVAYAASFGSRHSSNDFCQLISPWLKRFDAVSVREESGITLCKDAGRSDAECVVDPTMLLDAQDYRQIASPRILKDKYMFIYFLGTRTMIDWKQIHQFAKQKHLKIVYVASQGQVDKFEHTHASIQEWLSLIDNAEYVMTNSFHGTVFTLLFGKKFLTYPVCGAAAKMNDRITTLLNPLGLGEHIYNGNINMLELPIDYESVHKQMAERSCKGKNFLNKNI
;
A
#
# COMPACT_ATOMS: atom_id res chain seq x y z
N MET A 1 -25.43 2.38 -9.44
CA MET A 1 -24.60 3.37 -10.14
C MET A 1 -23.43 2.67 -10.80
N LYS A 2 -22.87 3.28 -11.84
CA LYS A 2 -21.61 2.87 -12.45
C LYS A 2 -20.44 3.66 -11.86
N ILE A 3 -19.49 2.99 -11.21
CA ILE A 3 -18.44 3.64 -10.42
C ILE A 3 -17.05 3.27 -10.95
N GLY A 4 -16.29 4.30 -11.33
CA GLY A 4 -14.88 4.15 -11.68
C GLY A 4 -13.99 4.27 -10.44
N ILE A 5 -13.17 3.27 -10.16
CA ILE A 5 -12.21 3.26 -9.04
C ILE A 5 -10.84 3.64 -9.58
N LEU A 6 -10.18 4.60 -8.96
CA LEU A 6 -8.84 5.05 -9.33
C LEU A 6 -7.88 4.94 -8.15
N THR A 7 -6.93 4.04 -8.24
CA THR A 7 -5.89 3.83 -7.22
C THR A 7 -4.62 3.24 -7.85
N PHE A 8 -3.58 3.02 -7.06
CA PHE A 8 -2.41 2.29 -7.54
C PHE A 8 -2.78 0.84 -7.83
N TRP A 9 -2.56 0.41 -9.06
CA TRP A 9 -2.91 -0.92 -9.56
C TRP A 9 -1.72 -1.67 -10.17
N GLN A 10 -0.72 -0.92 -10.62
CA GLN A 10 0.47 -1.45 -11.29
C GLN A 10 1.47 -1.96 -10.27
N THR A 11 1.37 -3.21 -9.92
CA THR A 11 2.34 -3.88 -9.06
C THR A 11 2.51 -5.33 -9.52
N GLU A 12 3.70 -5.85 -9.30
CA GLU A 12 4.06 -7.25 -9.59
C GLU A 12 4.54 -7.97 -8.31
N ASP A 13 4.61 -7.25 -7.17
CA ASP A 13 5.18 -7.79 -5.92
C ASP A 13 4.62 -7.13 -4.65
N ASN A 14 3.73 -6.15 -4.76
CA ASN A 14 3.07 -5.52 -3.62
C ASN A 14 1.63 -6.06 -3.46
N TYR A 15 1.48 -7.10 -2.67
CA TYR A 15 0.22 -7.79 -2.43
C TYR A 15 -0.88 -6.85 -1.94
N GLY A 16 -0.57 -6.01 -0.96
CA GLY A 16 -1.54 -5.08 -0.39
C GLY A 16 -2.06 -4.06 -1.38
N GLN A 17 -1.23 -3.63 -2.33
CA GLN A 17 -1.63 -2.68 -3.36
C GLN A 17 -2.73 -3.27 -4.27
N LEU A 18 -2.66 -4.56 -4.58
CA LEU A 18 -3.68 -5.20 -5.41
C LEU A 18 -4.91 -5.62 -4.59
N LEU A 19 -4.71 -6.05 -3.35
CA LEU A 19 -5.79 -6.44 -2.45
C LEU A 19 -6.68 -5.26 -2.04
N GLN A 20 -6.13 -4.03 -1.94
CA GLN A 20 -6.98 -2.86 -1.70
C GLN A 20 -7.83 -2.48 -2.93
N CYS A 21 -7.35 -2.73 -4.18
CA CYS A 21 -8.18 -2.62 -5.37
C CYS A 21 -9.35 -3.62 -5.31
N TYR A 22 -9.04 -4.87 -5.00
CA TYR A 22 -10.01 -5.94 -4.86
C TYR A 22 -11.06 -5.61 -3.80
N ALA A 23 -10.63 -5.20 -2.60
CA ALA A 23 -11.52 -4.88 -1.51
C ALA A 23 -12.47 -3.72 -1.84
N THR A 24 -11.94 -2.64 -2.44
CA THR A 24 -12.76 -1.49 -2.84
C THR A 24 -13.81 -1.91 -3.85
N GLN A 25 -13.42 -2.66 -4.86
CA GLN A 25 -14.34 -3.10 -5.91
C GLN A 25 -15.40 -4.06 -5.35
N THR A 26 -14.99 -5.06 -4.59
CA THR A 26 -15.88 -6.06 -3.98
C THR A 26 -16.89 -5.40 -3.04
N TYR A 27 -16.44 -4.47 -2.18
CA TYR A 27 -17.36 -3.79 -1.27
C TYR A 27 -18.40 -2.94 -2.02
N LEU A 28 -18.00 -2.15 -3.00
CA LEU A 28 -18.93 -1.36 -3.79
C LEU A 28 -19.89 -2.23 -4.62
N GLN A 29 -19.45 -3.38 -5.10
CA GLN A 29 -20.32 -4.36 -5.77
C GLN A 29 -21.34 -4.96 -4.81
N SER A 30 -20.97 -5.22 -3.56
CA SER A 30 -21.90 -5.72 -2.54
C SER A 30 -23.04 -4.73 -2.21
N LEU A 31 -22.83 -3.44 -2.51
CA LEU A 31 -23.85 -2.40 -2.43
C LEU A 31 -24.75 -2.33 -3.69
N GLY A 32 -24.55 -3.20 -4.66
CA GLY A 32 -25.32 -3.23 -5.91
C GLY A 32 -24.83 -2.27 -7.00
N HIS A 33 -23.58 -1.79 -6.91
CA HIS A 33 -22.99 -0.93 -7.93
C HIS A 33 -22.25 -1.72 -9.01
N GLU A 34 -22.31 -1.25 -10.25
CA GLU A 34 -21.39 -1.69 -11.31
C GLU A 34 -20.06 -0.96 -11.13
N THR A 35 -18.96 -1.69 -10.94
CA THR A 35 -17.66 -1.09 -10.64
C THR A 35 -16.58 -1.50 -11.63
N PHE A 36 -15.65 -0.61 -11.89
CA PHE A 36 -14.47 -0.90 -12.70
C PHE A 36 -13.25 -0.11 -12.23
N LEU A 37 -12.08 -0.72 -12.32
CA LEU A 37 -10.81 -0.08 -12.03
C LEU A 37 -10.32 0.71 -13.24
N VAL A 38 -10.15 2.01 -13.09
CA VAL A 38 -9.56 2.89 -14.11
C VAL A 38 -8.05 2.71 -14.10
N ARG A 39 -7.52 2.01 -15.09
CA ARG A 39 -6.07 1.83 -15.22
C ARG A 39 -5.43 3.03 -15.89
N THR A 40 -4.39 3.57 -15.27
CA THR A 40 -3.67 4.74 -15.79
C THR A 40 -2.18 4.45 -15.91
N THR A 41 -1.51 5.09 -16.83
CA THR A 41 -0.05 5.20 -16.83
C THR A 41 0.32 6.16 -15.70
N ASN A 42 0.63 5.65 -14.50
CA ASN A 42 1.35 6.45 -13.53
C ASN A 42 2.81 6.53 -14.03
N GLY A 43 3.41 7.70 -14.07
CA GLY A 43 4.70 8.01 -14.69
C GLY A 43 5.90 7.06 -14.50
N ARG A 44 5.70 5.87 -13.90
CA ARG A 44 6.71 4.81 -13.74
C ARG A 44 6.86 3.93 -14.99
N ASN A 45 5.83 3.80 -15.84
CA ASN A 45 5.85 3.05 -17.10
C ASN A 45 5.49 3.94 -18.30
N TYR A 46 5.60 5.24 -18.14
CA TYR A 46 5.55 6.17 -19.24
C TYR A 46 6.81 5.95 -20.08
N ASN A 47 6.61 5.53 -21.31
CA ASN A 47 7.70 5.53 -22.29
C ASN A 47 7.78 6.98 -22.83
N PRO A 48 8.67 7.82 -22.25
CA PRO A 48 8.67 9.23 -22.57
C PRO A 48 8.96 9.42 -24.06
N SER A 49 8.27 10.36 -24.68
CA SER A 49 8.59 10.76 -26.06
C SER A 49 10.07 11.14 -26.14
N PHE A 50 10.66 11.06 -27.33
CA PHE A 50 12.08 11.44 -27.53
C PHE A 50 12.38 12.84 -26.97
N LYS A 51 11.45 13.79 -27.11
CA LYS A 51 11.56 15.16 -26.58
C LYS A 51 11.62 15.17 -25.03
N GLU A 52 10.80 14.38 -24.37
CA GLU A 52 10.78 14.28 -22.90
C GLU A 52 12.02 13.55 -22.36
N GLN A 53 12.51 12.52 -23.08
CA GLN A 53 13.78 11.87 -22.76
C GLN A 53 14.96 12.84 -22.85
N CYS A 54 14.95 13.74 -23.85
CA CYS A 54 15.97 14.79 -23.98
C CYS A 54 15.88 15.79 -22.81
N ILE A 55 14.67 16.23 -22.46
CA ILE A 55 14.46 17.15 -21.32
C ILE A 55 14.92 16.51 -20.01
N ASP A 56 14.62 15.23 -19.79
CA ASP A 56 15.01 14.54 -18.56
C ASP A 56 16.53 14.28 -18.49
N LYS A 57 17.15 13.99 -19.63
CA LYS A 57 18.62 13.93 -19.74
C LYS A 57 19.28 15.28 -19.43
N VAL A 58 18.73 16.38 -19.95
CA VAL A 58 19.22 17.74 -19.66
C VAL A 58 19.03 18.09 -18.18
N ARG A 59 17.88 17.77 -17.58
CA ARG A 59 17.63 17.95 -16.14
C ARG A 59 18.60 17.11 -15.30
N THR A 60 18.86 15.87 -15.69
CA THR A 60 19.80 14.98 -15.00
C THR A 60 21.22 15.50 -15.12
N ALA A 61 21.65 15.94 -16.31
CA ALA A 61 22.95 16.57 -16.51
C ALA A 61 23.12 17.86 -15.68
N TYR A 62 22.08 18.70 -15.62
CA TYR A 62 22.07 19.90 -14.78
C TYR A 62 22.16 19.56 -13.28
N ARG A 63 21.43 18.52 -12.82
CA ARG A 63 21.54 18.04 -11.42
C ARG A 63 22.94 17.47 -11.12
N LEU A 64 23.55 16.72 -12.03
CA LEU A 64 24.93 16.21 -11.94
C LEU A 64 25.94 17.35 -11.84
N TYR A 65 25.77 18.39 -12.64
CA TYR A 65 26.62 19.59 -12.61
C TYR A 65 26.46 20.39 -11.32
N ARG A 66 25.21 20.59 -10.87
CA ARG A 66 24.89 21.43 -9.70
C ARG A 66 25.16 20.75 -8.36
N TYR A 67 25.05 19.40 -8.32
CA TYR A 67 25.18 18.61 -7.09
C TYR A 67 26.06 17.35 -7.30
N PRO A 68 27.34 17.51 -7.74
CA PRO A 68 28.19 16.36 -8.05
C PRO A 68 28.45 15.45 -6.84
N TRP A 69 28.55 16.05 -5.66
CA TRP A 69 28.74 15.34 -4.39
C TRP A 69 27.59 14.39 -4.02
N TYR A 70 26.33 14.77 -4.32
CA TYR A 70 25.17 13.92 -4.03
C TYR A 70 25.19 12.65 -4.89
N PHE A 71 25.58 12.76 -6.14
CA PHE A 71 25.68 11.62 -7.06
C PHE A 71 26.89 10.73 -6.76
N THR A 72 28.04 11.31 -6.42
CA THR A 72 29.23 10.53 -6.05
C THR A 72 29.02 9.73 -4.76
N LYS A 73 28.38 10.32 -3.75
CA LYS A 73 28.04 9.64 -2.50
C LYS A 73 27.08 8.47 -2.74
N ASN A 74 26.04 8.65 -3.55
CA ASN A 74 25.08 7.59 -3.88
C ASN A 74 25.68 6.52 -4.79
N ALA A 75 26.54 6.88 -5.74
CA ALA A 75 27.25 5.92 -6.59
C ALA A 75 28.25 5.08 -5.79
N ILE A 76 28.98 5.68 -4.86
CA ILE A 76 29.90 4.97 -3.95
C ILE A 76 29.13 4.05 -3.01
N ALA A 77 28.02 4.54 -2.41
CA ALA A 77 27.18 3.72 -1.53
C ALA A 77 26.55 2.54 -2.28
N SER A 78 26.07 2.77 -3.51
CA SER A 78 25.53 1.70 -4.37
C SER A 78 26.63 0.73 -4.80
N GLY A 79 27.82 1.20 -5.14
CA GLY A 79 28.97 0.37 -5.49
C GLY A 79 29.44 -0.48 -4.30
N LEU A 80 29.53 0.11 -3.11
CA LEU A 80 29.89 -0.62 -1.89
C LEU A 80 28.83 -1.68 -1.53
N TYR A 81 27.55 -1.33 -1.69
CA TYR A 81 26.43 -2.25 -1.47
C TYR A 81 26.49 -3.44 -2.45
N LEU A 82 26.78 -3.19 -3.75
CA LEU A 82 26.97 -4.23 -4.76
C LEU A 82 28.15 -5.15 -4.45
N LEU A 83 29.25 -4.61 -3.93
CA LEU A 83 30.45 -5.38 -3.55
C LEU A 83 30.18 -6.25 -2.30
N THR A 84 29.38 -5.75 -1.34
CA THR A 84 29.12 -6.45 -0.07
C THR A 84 27.95 -7.44 -0.14
N HIS A 85 26.98 -7.22 -1.03
CA HIS A 85 25.72 -8.00 -1.09
C HIS A 85 25.51 -8.79 -2.38
N GLY A 86 26.49 -8.76 -3.31
CA GLY A 86 26.45 -9.52 -4.56
C GLY A 86 25.60 -8.88 -5.66
N ARG A 87 25.62 -9.50 -6.84
CA ARG A 87 24.90 -9.00 -8.02
C ARG A 87 23.40 -9.00 -7.80
N PHE A 88 22.73 -7.89 -8.16
CA PHE A 88 21.29 -7.82 -8.32
C PHE A 88 20.82 -8.94 -9.27
N ARG A 89 20.31 -10.02 -8.74
CA ARG A 89 19.44 -10.92 -9.51
C ARG A 89 18.04 -10.34 -9.44
N LYS A 90 17.68 -9.56 -10.44
CA LYS A 90 16.28 -9.29 -10.73
C LYS A 90 15.70 -10.62 -11.21
N HIS A 91 15.19 -11.42 -10.31
CA HIS A 91 14.38 -12.57 -10.68
C HIS A 91 13.04 -12.00 -11.13
N ASN A 92 12.81 -11.89 -12.44
CA ASN A 92 11.47 -11.71 -12.99
C ASN A 92 10.72 -13.05 -12.80
N ILE A 93 10.35 -13.36 -11.57
CA ILE A 93 9.47 -14.47 -11.28
C ILE A 93 8.06 -13.91 -11.42
N ASP A 94 7.27 -14.57 -12.24
CA ASP A 94 5.86 -14.26 -12.37
C ASP A 94 5.13 -14.75 -11.10
N LEU A 95 4.62 -13.79 -10.33
CA LEU A 95 3.84 -14.04 -9.12
C LEU A 95 2.33 -14.08 -9.43
N GLU A 96 1.94 -14.25 -10.67
CA GLU A 96 0.56 -14.38 -11.14
C GLU A 96 -0.34 -13.17 -10.80
N PHE A 97 0.24 -12.00 -10.59
CA PHE A 97 -0.50 -10.78 -10.27
C PHE A 97 -1.44 -10.36 -11.41
N GLU A 98 -1.01 -10.54 -12.67
CA GLU A 98 -1.87 -10.25 -13.82
C GLU A 98 -3.03 -11.27 -13.92
N ILE A 99 -2.79 -12.54 -13.62
CA ILE A 99 -3.84 -13.56 -13.56
C ILE A 99 -4.87 -13.19 -12.50
N PHE A 100 -4.41 -12.73 -11.31
CA PHE A 100 -5.32 -12.29 -10.27
C PHE A 100 -6.15 -11.07 -10.72
N ARG A 101 -5.53 -10.07 -11.38
CA ARG A 101 -6.25 -8.91 -11.92
C ARG A 101 -7.34 -9.33 -12.90
N GLN A 102 -7.00 -10.17 -13.87
CA GLN A 102 -7.94 -10.62 -14.91
C GLN A 102 -9.12 -11.42 -14.34
N LYS A 103 -8.87 -12.22 -13.30
CA LYS A 103 -9.88 -13.08 -12.68
C LYS A 103 -10.79 -12.33 -11.70
N ASN A 104 -10.24 -11.36 -10.95
CA ASN A 104 -10.92 -10.81 -9.78
C ASN A 104 -11.26 -9.32 -9.91
N LEU A 105 -10.78 -8.63 -10.94
CA LEU A 105 -11.00 -7.19 -11.11
C LEU A 105 -11.60 -6.87 -12.48
N HIS A 106 -12.62 -6.05 -12.49
CA HIS A 106 -13.11 -5.44 -13.71
C HIS A 106 -12.24 -4.21 -14.00
N CYS A 107 -11.51 -4.23 -15.09
CA CYS A 107 -10.54 -3.19 -15.43
C CYS A 107 -10.86 -2.53 -16.77
N THR A 108 -10.54 -1.24 -16.90
CA THR A 108 -10.53 -0.57 -18.21
C THR A 108 -9.28 -0.92 -19.00
N LYS A 109 -9.19 -0.46 -20.26
CA LYS A 109 -7.88 -0.26 -20.90
C LYS A 109 -7.01 0.67 -20.06
N VAL A 110 -5.71 0.71 -20.33
CA VAL A 110 -4.80 1.68 -19.70
C VAL A 110 -4.96 3.03 -20.38
N TYR A 111 -5.17 4.09 -19.61
CA TYR A 111 -5.31 5.45 -20.07
C TYR A 111 -4.07 6.29 -19.74
N THR A 112 -3.69 7.17 -20.66
CA THR A 112 -2.84 8.32 -20.34
C THR A 112 -3.69 9.45 -19.75
N LEU A 113 -3.07 10.46 -19.12
CA LEU A 113 -3.79 11.63 -18.62
C LEU A 113 -4.50 12.39 -19.74
N ASP A 114 -3.89 12.48 -20.92
CA ASP A 114 -4.47 13.16 -22.07
C ASP A 114 -5.68 12.41 -22.64
N GLU A 115 -5.65 11.07 -22.65
CA GLU A 115 -6.82 10.28 -23.02
C GLU A 115 -7.97 10.46 -22.03
N LEU A 116 -7.66 10.47 -20.70
CA LEU A 116 -8.67 10.72 -19.66
C LEU A 116 -9.31 12.12 -19.80
N ARG A 117 -8.52 13.14 -20.13
CA ARG A 117 -9.05 14.51 -20.36
C ARG A 117 -9.95 14.59 -21.59
N LYS A 118 -9.60 13.88 -22.66
CA LYS A 118 -10.34 13.93 -23.95
C LYS A 118 -11.57 13.03 -23.93
N ASN A 119 -11.43 11.83 -23.41
CA ASN A 119 -12.49 10.82 -23.44
C ASN A 119 -12.40 9.90 -22.21
N PRO A 120 -12.80 10.38 -21.01
CA PRO A 120 -12.80 9.58 -19.81
C PRO A 120 -13.79 8.41 -19.92
N PRO A 121 -13.58 7.31 -19.18
CA PRO A 121 -14.59 6.25 -19.11
C PRO A 121 -15.89 6.81 -18.51
N LEU A 122 -17.02 6.33 -19.03
CA LEU A 122 -18.34 6.75 -18.54
C LEU A 122 -18.58 6.15 -17.14
N ALA A 123 -18.90 7.01 -16.20
CA ALA A 123 -19.25 6.65 -14.83
C ALA A 123 -20.19 7.69 -14.22
N ASP A 124 -21.03 7.27 -13.29
CA ASP A 124 -21.87 8.17 -12.48
C ASP A 124 -21.04 8.79 -11.35
N ALA A 125 -20.01 8.06 -10.87
CA ALA A 125 -19.09 8.53 -9.84
C ALA A 125 -17.70 7.97 -10.06
N PHE A 126 -16.69 8.70 -9.56
CA PHE A 126 -15.33 8.21 -9.40
C PHE A 126 -14.96 8.15 -7.92
N VAL A 127 -14.45 7.00 -7.48
CA VAL A 127 -13.87 6.80 -6.15
C VAL A 127 -12.36 6.72 -6.29
N VAL A 128 -11.65 7.63 -5.63
CA VAL A 128 -10.19 7.63 -5.62
C VAL A 128 -9.68 7.19 -4.26
N GLY A 129 -8.65 6.35 -4.24
CA GLY A 129 -8.02 5.81 -3.02
C GLY A 129 -8.12 4.29 -3.01
N SER A 130 -7.57 3.63 -2.10
CA SER A 130 -6.65 3.96 -1.01
C SER A 130 -5.19 4.02 -1.50
N ASP A 131 -4.22 3.56 -0.66
CA ASP A 131 -2.79 3.62 -0.89
C ASP A 131 -2.25 5.07 -0.97
N GLN A 132 -0.96 5.23 -1.19
CA GLN A 132 -0.26 6.51 -1.15
C GLN A 132 -0.45 7.33 -2.45
N ILE A 133 -1.67 7.35 -2.97
CA ILE A 133 -1.99 8.01 -4.24
C ILE A 133 -1.83 9.52 -4.18
N TRP A 134 -1.95 10.12 -3.00
CA TRP A 134 -1.76 11.55 -2.78
C TRP A 134 -0.34 11.92 -2.32
N ASN A 135 0.59 10.95 -2.36
CA ASN A 135 2.02 11.22 -2.23
C ASN A 135 2.64 11.81 -3.52
N THR A 136 1.84 12.39 -4.38
CA THR A 136 2.25 13.01 -5.64
C THR A 136 1.44 14.26 -5.90
N THR A 137 1.98 15.15 -6.71
CA THR A 137 1.26 16.31 -7.26
C THR A 137 0.71 16.02 -8.67
N ASP A 138 0.62 14.76 -9.04
CA ASP A 138 0.02 14.36 -10.30
C ASP A 138 -1.50 14.48 -10.19
N GLY A 139 -2.09 15.33 -10.99
CA GLY A 139 -3.52 15.59 -11.01
C GLY A 139 -4.39 14.37 -11.37
N ILE A 140 -3.80 13.27 -11.88
CA ILE A 140 -4.54 12.04 -12.19
C ILE A 140 -5.33 11.57 -10.98
N TYR A 141 -4.65 11.38 -9.84
CA TYR A 141 -5.26 10.87 -8.60
C TYR A 141 -6.07 11.90 -7.82
N TYR A 142 -6.07 13.15 -8.26
CA TYR A 142 -6.99 14.19 -7.79
C TYR A 142 -8.18 14.36 -8.74
N LEU A 143 -8.39 13.43 -9.68
CA LEU A 143 -9.48 13.48 -10.67
C LEU A 143 -9.54 14.82 -11.44
N SER A 144 -8.38 15.44 -11.71
CA SER A 144 -8.30 16.73 -12.42
C SER A 144 -8.88 16.67 -13.83
N TRP A 145 -9.00 15.48 -14.38
CA TRP A 145 -9.54 15.16 -15.69
C TRP A 145 -11.05 14.86 -15.69
N ALA A 146 -11.63 14.53 -14.53
CA ALA A 146 -13.05 14.23 -14.44
C ALA A 146 -13.89 15.51 -14.57
N LYS A 147 -15.02 15.41 -15.24
CA LYS A 147 -15.96 16.53 -15.43
C LYS A 147 -16.57 16.95 -14.08
N ASP A 148 -17.05 18.20 -13.99
CA ASP A 148 -17.59 18.74 -12.74
C ASP A 148 -18.94 18.12 -12.36
N ASP A 149 -19.72 17.68 -13.33
CA ASP A 149 -21.03 17.03 -13.15
C ASP A 149 -20.95 15.57 -12.70
N VAL A 150 -19.76 14.96 -12.67
CA VAL A 150 -19.56 13.59 -12.19
C VAL A 150 -19.14 13.62 -10.73
N LYS A 151 -19.80 12.82 -9.89
CA LYS A 151 -19.50 12.70 -8.46
C LYS A 151 -18.08 12.21 -8.21
N LYS A 152 -17.38 12.82 -7.26
CA LYS A 152 -15.97 12.55 -6.91
C LYS A 152 -15.85 12.29 -5.41
N VAL A 153 -15.43 11.09 -5.05
CA VAL A 153 -15.27 10.69 -3.65
C VAL A 153 -13.84 10.20 -3.44
N ALA A 154 -13.18 10.70 -2.39
CA ALA A 154 -11.90 10.15 -1.96
C ALA A 154 -12.14 9.23 -0.76
N TYR A 155 -11.77 7.95 -0.90
CA TYR A 155 -11.91 6.98 0.16
C TYR A 155 -10.54 6.51 0.67
N ALA A 156 -10.25 6.78 1.94
CA ALA A 156 -9.00 6.37 2.60
C ALA A 156 -7.73 6.74 1.81
N ALA A 157 -7.74 7.86 1.08
CA ALA A 157 -6.58 8.32 0.33
C ALA A 157 -5.41 8.63 1.30
N SER A 158 -4.17 8.24 0.92
CA SER A 158 -3.01 8.43 1.78
C SER A 158 -2.00 9.38 1.14
N PHE A 159 -1.49 10.31 1.95
CA PHE A 159 -0.39 11.21 1.58
C PHE A 159 0.99 10.54 1.78
N GLY A 160 1.03 9.39 2.46
CA GLY A 160 2.27 8.67 2.71
C GLY A 160 3.22 9.44 3.64
N SER A 161 4.40 9.80 3.12
CA SER A 161 5.43 10.50 3.89
C SER A 161 5.51 12.00 3.59
N ARG A 162 4.60 12.54 2.78
CA ARG A 162 4.67 13.97 2.44
C ARG A 162 4.32 14.85 3.62
N HIS A 163 5.11 15.89 3.73
CA HIS A 163 4.88 16.96 4.70
C HIS A 163 4.05 18.08 4.08
N SER A 164 3.29 18.75 4.94
CA SER A 164 2.65 20.03 4.67
C SER A 164 3.69 21.12 4.40
N SER A 165 4.24 21.19 3.18
CA SER A 165 4.75 22.49 2.75
C SER A 165 3.55 23.30 2.26
N ASN A 166 3.55 24.61 2.55
CA ASN A 166 2.51 25.51 2.04
C ASN A 166 2.35 25.38 0.53
N ASP A 167 3.46 25.22 -0.20
CA ASP A 167 3.46 25.07 -1.65
C ASP A 167 2.71 23.81 -2.09
N PHE A 168 2.89 22.68 -1.38
CA PHE A 168 2.17 21.45 -1.68
C PHE A 168 0.66 21.61 -1.44
N CYS A 169 0.29 22.17 -0.27
CA CYS A 169 -1.12 22.40 0.05
C CYS A 169 -1.80 23.35 -0.94
N GLN A 170 -1.12 24.44 -1.32
CA GLN A 170 -1.63 25.37 -2.33
C GLN A 170 -1.82 24.71 -3.68
N LEU A 171 -0.89 23.84 -4.08
CA LEU A 171 -0.96 23.14 -5.38
C LEU A 171 -2.13 22.17 -5.47
N ILE A 172 -2.41 21.41 -4.40
CA ILE A 172 -3.49 20.40 -4.40
C ILE A 172 -4.86 20.98 -4.04
N SER A 173 -4.91 22.16 -3.40
CA SER A 173 -6.14 22.79 -2.91
C SER A 173 -7.23 22.93 -3.99
N PRO A 174 -6.96 23.42 -5.23
CA PRO A 174 -7.99 23.53 -6.25
C PRO A 174 -8.62 22.18 -6.61
N TRP A 175 -7.85 21.09 -6.57
CA TRP A 175 -8.33 19.76 -6.88
C TRP A 175 -9.13 19.15 -5.72
N LEU A 176 -8.66 19.31 -4.47
CA LEU A 176 -9.36 18.81 -3.29
C LEU A 176 -10.76 19.42 -3.13
N LYS A 177 -10.91 20.70 -3.47
CA LYS A 177 -12.21 21.40 -3.42
C LYS A 177 -13.26 20.85 -4.38
N ARG A 178 -12.84 20.11 -5.42
CA ARG A 178 -13.74 19.49 -6.39
C ARG A 178 -14.33 18.17 -5.94
N PHE A 179 -13.83 17.59 -4.85
CA PHE A 179 -14.39 16.35 -4.31
C PHE A 179 -15.70 16.63 -3.54
N ASP A 180 -16.71 15.81 -3.77
CA ASP A 180 -17.97 15.84 -3.03
C ASP A 180 -17.77 15.38 -1.58
N ALA A 181 -16.91 14.36 -1.38
CA ALA A 181 -16.52 13.87 -0.06
C ALA A 181 -15.06 13.43 -0.04
N VAL A 182 -14.41 13.66 1.09
CA VAL A 182 -12.99 13.31 1.28
C VAL A 182 -12.81 12.52 2.56
N SER A 183 -12.19 11.34 2.42
CA SER A 183 -11.63 10.64 3.56
C SER A 183 -10.20 10.20 3.32
N VAL A 184 -9.43 10.12 4.40
CA VAL A 184 -8.01 9.77 4.42
C VAL A 184 -7.77 8.59 5.33
N ARG A 185 -6.65 7.91 5.15
CA ARG A 185 -6.31 6.68 5.89
C ARG A 185 -5.53 6.94 7.19
N GLU A 186 -4.86 8.06 7.29
CA GLU A 186 -4.06 8.46 8.45
C GLU A 186 -4.47 9.82 9.01
N GLU A 187 -4.33 10.00 10.33
CA GLU A 187 -4.70 11.24 11.02
C GLU A 187 -3.92 12.47 10.52
N SER A 188 -2.65 12.30 10.15
CA SER A 188 -1.87 13.37 9.52
C SER A 188 -2.49 13.87 8.21
N GLY A 189 -3.24 13.02 7.50
CA GLY A 189 -3.96 13.40 6.29
C GLY A 189 -5.10 14.38 6.55
N ILE A 190 -5.75 14.34 7.73
CA ILE A 190 -6.77 15.34 8.14
C ILE A 190 -6.15 16.73 8.20
N THR A 191 -4.99 16.85 8.85
CA THR A 191 -4.27 18.12 8.93
C THR A 191 -3.89 18.66 7.56
N LEU A 192 -3.36 17.78 6.68
CA LEU A 192 -3.01 18.16 5.31
C LEU A 192 -4.23 18.63 4.49
N CYS A 193 -5.36 17.94 4.61
CA CYS A 193 -6.61 18.36 3.95
C CYS A 193 -7.07 19.73 4.47
N LYS A 194 -7.02 19.96 5.79
CA LYS A 194 -7.36 21.25 6.41
C LYS A 194 -6.45 22.37 5.92
N ASP A 195 -5.13 22.15 5.88
CA ASP A 195 -4.14 23.12 5.39
C ASP A 195 -4.34 23.43 3.89
N ALA A 196 -4.84 22.46 3.12
CA ALA A 196 -5.23 22.64 1.74
C ALA A 196 -6.66 23.23 1.55
N GLY A 197 -7.33 23.63 2.62
CA GLY A 197 -8.64 24.26 2.59
C GLY A 197 -9.83 23.29 2.54
N ARG A 198 -9.64 22.02 2.97
CA ARG A 198 -10.68 20.98 3.07
C ARG A 198 -10.79 20.48 4.51
N SER A 199 -11.60 21.16 5.33
CA SER A 199 -11.71 20.89 6.77
C SER A 199 -12.71 19.80 7.16
N ASP A 200 -13.50 19.29 6.21
CA ASP A 200 -14.53 18.26 6.38
C ASP A 200 -14.03 16.83 6.09
N ALA A 201 -12.72 16.66 5.89
CA ALA A 201 -12.13 15.34 5.66
C ALA A 201 -12.26 14.44 6.90
N GLU A 202 -12.55 13.16 6.68
CA GLU A 202 -12.68 12.15 7.74
C GLU A 202 -11.53 11.13 7.69
N CYS A 203 -11.07 10.64 8.85
CA CYS A 203 -10.17 9.49 8.90
C CYS A 203 -10.98 8.19 8.95
N VAL A 204 -10.73 7.30 7.98
CA VAL A 204 -11.39 6.00 7.83
C VAL A 204 -10.38 4.88 7.62
N VAL A 205 -10.83 3.63 7.77
CA VAL A 205 -9.98 2.47 7.55
C VAL A 205 -9.62 2.26 6.08
N ASP A 206 -8.51 1.58 5.83
CA ASP A 206 -8.14 1.11 4.49
C ASP A 206 -9.23 0.19 3.93
N PRO A 207 -9.49 0.18 2.60
CA PRO A 207 -10.50 -0.69 2.00
C PRO A 207 -10.35 -2.17 2.34
N THR A 208 -9.12 -2.64 2.59
CA THR A 208 -8.90 -4.03 2.99
C THR A 208 -9.57 -4.40 4.32
N MET A 209 -9.96 -3.41 5.12
CA MET A 209 -10.72 -3.61 6.36
C MET A 209 -12.24 -3.45 6.16
N LEU A 210 -12.74 -3.20 4.96
CA LEU A 210 -14.18 -3.22 4.66
C LEU A 210 -14.71 -4.64 4.50
N LEU A 211 -13.84 -5.58 4.16
CA LEU A 211 -14.11 -7.01 4.09
C LEU A 211 -13.60 -7.71 5.35
N ASP A 212 -14.14 -8.87 5.65
CA ASP A 212 -13.70 -9.66 6.78
C ASP A 212 -12.70 -10.77 6.40
N ALA A 213 -12.20 -11.50 7.40
CA ALA A 213 -11.25 -12.59 7.17
C ALA A 213 -11.84 -13.70 6.29
N GLN A 214 -13.16 -13.95 6.37
CA GLN A 214 -13.81 -15.01 5.61
C GLN A 214 -13.87 -14.67 4.13
N ASP A 215 -14.10 -13.38 3.78
CA ASP A 215 -14.07 -12.94 2.39
C ASP A 215 -12.71 -13.23 1.73
N TYR A 216 -11.63 -12.99 2.48
CA TYR A 216 -10.28 -13.26 1.97
C TYR A 216 -9.94 -14.75 1.94
N ARG A 217 -10.47 -15.56 2.88
CA ARG A 217 -10.30 -17.01 2.83
C ARG A 217 -10.96 -17.65 1.62
N GLN A 218 -12.04 -17.05 1.09
CA GLN A 218 -12.70 -17.54 -0.13
C GLN A 218 -11.81 -17.45 -1.37
N ILE A 219 -10.89 -16.48 -1.41
CA ILE A 219 -9.96 -16.31 -2.52
C ILE A 219 -8.55 -16.83 -2.22
N ALA A 220 -8.24 -17.15 -0.97
CA ALA A 220 -6.96 -17.72 -0.59
C ALA A 220 -6.78 -19.15 -1.12
N SER A 221 -5.52 -19.54 -1.35
CA SER A 221 -5.19 -20.94 -1.60
C SER A 221 -5.48 -21.81 -0.40
N PRO A 222 -5.73 -23.11 -0.57
CA PRO A 222 -5.66 -24.06 0.54
C PRO A 222 -4.31 -23.97 1.26
N ARG A 223 -4.24 -24.48 2.48
CA ARG A 223 -2.99 -24.48 3.25
C ARG A 223 -1.85 -25.14 2.47
N ILE A 224 -0.76 -24.39 2.23
CA ILE A 224 0.34 -24.80 1.38
C ILE A 224 1.36 -25.64 2.15
N LEU A 225 1.66 -25.26 3.40
CA LEU A 225 2.68 -25.88 4.23
C LEU A 225 2.06 -26.61 5.41
N LYS A 226 2.43 -27.87 5.61
CA LYS A 226 1.97 -28.70 6.74
C LYS A 226 2.69 -28.34 8.04
N ASP A 227 3.95 -27.96 7.96
CA ASP A 227 4.77 -27.62 9.10
C ASP A 227 4.31 -26.31 9.77
N LYS A 228 4.68 -26.14 11.03
CA LYS A 228 4.55 -24.86 11.72
C LYS A 228 5.61 -23.89 11.21
N TYR A 229 5.24 -22.66 10.96
CA TYR A 229 6.17 -21.67 10.45
C TYR A 229 5.91 -20.25 10.96
N MET A 230 6.96 -19.45 10.87
CA MET A 230 6.93 -18.00 11.00
C MET A 230 6.92 -17.41 9.59
N PHE A 231 5.94 -16.58 9.32
CA PHE A 231 5.84 -15.85 8.06
C PHE A 231 6.51 -14.48 8.19
N ILE A 232 7.38 -14.16 7.25
CA ILE A 232 8.10 -12.89 7.19
C ILE A 232 7.79 -12.23 5.86
N TYR A 233 7.32 -10.98 5.91
CA TYR A 233 7.02 -10.19 4.72
C TYR A 233 7.61 -8.79 4.84
N PHE A 234 8.70 -8.52 4.12
CA PHE A 234 9.36 -7.22 4.12
C PHE A 234 9.40 -6.59 2.73
N LEU A 235 9.05 -5.30 2.69
CA LEU A 235 9.07 -4.45 1.52
C LEU A 235 10.29 -3.53 1.55
N GLY A 236 11.11 -3.59 0.47
CA GLY A 236 12.28 -2.73 0.31
C GLY A 236 13.35 -2.95 1.36
N THR A 237 14.37 -2.09 1.35
CA THR A 237 15.60 -2.23 2.15
C THR A 237 15.68 -1.29 3.36
N ARG A 238 14.57 -0.63 3.72
CA ARG A 238 14.55 0.45 4.72
C ARG A 238 14.23 0.00 6.13
N THR A 239 14.39 -1.29 6.42
CA THR A 239 14.09 -1.87 7.73
C THR A 239 15.35 -2.49 8.29
N MET A 240 15.67 -2.19 9.55
CA MET A 240 16.77 -2.85 10.26
C MET A 240 16.27 -4.19 10.79
N ILE A 241 16.72 -5.29 10.17
CA ILE A 241 16.29 -6.64 10.49
C ILE A 241 17.42 -7.35 11.23
N ASP A 242 17.14 -7.78 12.44
CA ASP A 242 18.04 -8.67 13.19
C ASP A 242 17.73 -10.14 12.88
N TRP A 243 18.28 -10.62 11.78
CA TRP A 243 18.13 -12.01 11.36
C TRP A 243 18.63 -13.03 12.38
N LYS A 244 19.62 -12.66 13.22
CA LYS A 244 20.13 -13.54 14.24
C LYS A 244 19.06 -13.83 15.30
N GLN A 245 18.37 -12.80 15.79
CA GLN A 245 17.25 -12.98 16.72
C GLN A 245 16.11 -13.79 16.10
N ILE A 246 15.79 -13.52 14.82
CA ILE A 246 14.74 -14.24 14.09
C ILE A 246 15.05 -15.74 14.01
N HIS A 247 16.26 -16.10 13.57
CA HIS A 247 16.66 -17.51 13.49
C HIS A 247 16.70 -18.20 14.85
N GLN A 248 17.17 -17.51 15.90
CA GLN A 248 17.18 -18.05 17.25
C GLN A 248 15.76 -18.32 17.77
N PHE A 249 14.84 -17.36 17.59
CA PHE A 249 13.45 -17.50 17.98
C PHE A 249 12.77 -18.65 17.22
N ALA A 250 12.91 -18.70 15.90
CA ALA A 250 12.33 -19.76 15.09
C ALA A 250 12.85 -21.15 15.50
N LYS A 251 14.16 -21.28 15.79
CA LYS A 251 14.75 -22.52 16.29
C LYS A 251 14.18 -22.92 17.65
N GLN A 252 14.06 -21.99 18.60
CA GLN A 252 13.50 -22.25 19.92
C GLN A 252 12.03 -22.70 19.86
N LYS A 253 11.27 -22.18 18.90
CA LYS A 253 9.85 -22.51 18.70
C LYS A 253 9.62 -23.67 17.72
N HIS A 254 10.68 -24.29 17.21
CA HIS A 254 10.61 -25.36 16.20
C HIS A 254 9.82 -24.95 14.96
N LEU A 255 10.05 -23.73 14.46
CA LEU A 255 9.37 -23.15 13.31
C LEU A 255 10.26 -23.13 12.08
N LYS A 256 9.66 -23.40 10.91
CA LYS A 256 10.26 -23.01 9.63
C LYS A 256 10.14 -21.49 9.44
N ILE A 257 11.06 -20.91 8.70
CA ILE A 257 10.96 -19.52 8.27
C ILE A 257 10.47 -19.53 6.82
N VAL A 258 9.38 -18.80 6.56
CA VAL A 258 8.83 -18.54 5.23
C VAL A 258 8.99 -17.04 4.96
N TYR A 259 9.92 -16.69 4.11
CA TYR A 259 10.27 -15.32 3.85
C TYR A 259 9.84 -14.88 2.46
N VAL A 260 8.86 -13.99 2.41
CA VAL A 260 8.42 -13.30 1.20
C VAL A 260 8.96 -11.87 1.23
N ALA A 261 9.59 -11.44 0.14
CA ALA A 261 10.16 -10.11 0.00
C ALA A 261 9.71 -9.45 -1.30
N SER A 262 9.83 -8.12 -1.37
CA SER A 262 9.65 -7.42 -2.64
C SER A 262 10.75 -7.84 -3.63
N GLN A 263 10.44 -7.85 -4.92
CA GLN A 263 11.36 -8.33 -5.97
C GLN A 263 12.69 -7.57 -6.05
N GLY A 264 12.78 -6.39 -5.50
CA GLY A 264 14.03 -5.63 -5.41
C GLY A 264 14.87 -5.91 -4.17
N GLN A 265 14.39 -6.78 -3.26
CA GLN A 265 15.11 -7.13 -2.04
C GLN A 265 16.30 -8.03 -2.37
N VAL A 266 17.49 -7.58 -1.97
CA VAL A 266 18.73 -8.34 -2.14
C VAL A 266 19.30 -8.64 -0.77
N ASP A 267 19.28 -9.91 -0.40
CA ASP A 267 19.93 -10.44 0.79
C ASP A 267 20.43 -11.87 0.52
N LYS A 268 20.97 -12.51 1.55
CA LYS A 268 21.53 -13.86 1.45
C LYS A 268 20.53 -14.98 1.78
N PHE A 269 19.27 -14.63 2.04
CA PHE A 269 18.25 -15.58 2.46
C PHE A 269 17.44 -16.08 1.27
N GLU A 270 16.91 -17.27 1.39
CA GLU A 270 15.98 -17.83 0.40
C GLU A 270 14.63 -17.12 0.53
N HIS A 271 14.12 -16.65 -0.62
CA HIS A 271 12.82 -16.01 -0.70
C HIS A 271 11.79 -16.99 -1.22
N THR A 272 10.64 -17.00 -0.54
CA THR A 272 9.45 -17.69 -1.01
C THR A 272 8.72 -16.78 -2.01
N HIS A 273 8.41 -17.33 -3.17
CA HIS A 273 7.61 -16.65 -4.19
C HIS A 273 6.17 -17.13 -4.06
N ALA A 274 5.25 -16.21 -3.90
CA ALA A 274 3.85 -16.53 -3.65
C ALA A 274 2.94 -15.70 -4.57
N SER A 275 1.91 -16.31 -5.11
CA SER A 275 0.78 -15.60 -5.71
C SER A 275 -0.02 -14.85 -4.63
N ILE A 276 -0.99 -14.02 -5.03
CA ILE A 276 -1.88 -13.30 -4.08
C ILE A 276 -2.62 -14.30 -3.18
N GLN A 277 -3.15 -15.37 -3.75
CA GLN A 277 -3.89 -16.40 -3.05
C GLN A 277 -3.02 -17.16 -2.05
N GLU A 278 -1.80 -17.49 -2.46
CA GLU A 278 -0.81 -18.15 -1.60
C GLU A 278 -0.33 -17.24 -0.47
N TRP A 279 -0.11 -15.95 -0.75
CA TRP A 279 0.29 -14.98 0.26
C TRP A 279 -0.76 -14.84 1.37
N LEU A 280 -2.05 -14.79 1.00
CA LEU A 280 -3.16 -14.81 1.97
C LEU A 280 -3.16 -16.10 2.80
N SER A 281 -3.02 -17.24 2.16
CA SER A 281 -2.94 -18.55 2.84
C SER A 281 -1.71 -18.63 3.76
N LEU A 282 -0.57 -18.11 3.34
CA LEU A 282 0.66 -18.11 4.14
C LEU A 282 0.53 -17.25 5.41
N ILE A 283 -0.20 -16.13 5.38
CA ILE A 283 -0.48 -15.36 6.59
C ILE A 283 -1.49 -16.09 7.47
N ASP A 284 -2.61 -16.56 6.88
CA ASP A 284 -3.70 -17.17 7.65
C ASP A 284 -3.27 -18.44 8.38
N ASN A 285 -2.29 -19.17 7.86
CA ASN A 285 -1.80 -20.42 8.47
C ASN A 285 -0.48 -20.28 9.24
N ALA A 286 0.08 -19.07 9.37
CA ALA A 286 1.29 -18.82 10.14
C ALA A 286 1.05 -18.91 11.66
N GLU A 287 2.06 -19.36 12.42
CA GLU A 287 2.06 -19.24 13.89
C GLU A 287 2.42 -17.81 14.32
N TYR A 288 3.37 -17.17 13.62
CA TYR A 288 3.85 -15.82 13.86
C TYR A 288 4.03 -15.09 12.53
N VAL A 289 3.80 -13.79 12.55
CA VAL A 289 4.00 -12.92 11.39
C VAL A 289 4.93 -11.78 11.75
N MET A 290 5.91 -11.51 10.88
CA MET A 290 6.78 -10.34 10.98
C MET A 290 6.72 -9.57 9.66
N THR A 291 6.42 -8.27 9.73
CA THR A 291 6.27 -7.46 8.52
C THR A 291 6.63 -6.00 8.76
N ASN A 292 7.04 -5.28 7.71
CA ASN A 292 7.14 -3.83 7.69
C ASN A 292 6.05 -3.21 6.79
N SER A 293 5.15 -4.03 6.28
CA SER A 293 4.08 -3.61 5.38
C SER A 293 2.83 -3.22 6.17
N PHE A 294 2.23 -2.09 5.84
CA PHE A 294 0.93 -1.69 6.37
C PHE A 294 -0.13 -2.78 6.10
N HIS A 295 -0.26 -3.21 4.86
CA HIS A 295 -1.23 -4.26 4.51
C HIS A 295 -0.86 -5.62 5.11
N GLY A 296 0.44 -5.95 5.20
CA GLY A 296 0.88 -7.13 5.94
C GLY A 296 0.37 -7.13 7.38
N THR A 297 0.44 -5.96 8.06
CA THR A 297 -0.12 -5.79 9.41
C THR A 297 -1.65 -5.92 9.43
N VAL A 298 -2.35 -5.30 8.47
CA VAL A 298 -3.82 -5.41 8.37
C VAL A 298 -4.26 -6.87 8.23
N PHE A 299 -3.66 -7.64 7.30
CA PHE A 299 -4.02 -9.05 7.10
C PHE A 299 -3.65 -9.92 8.30
N THR A 300 -2.58 -9.59 9.00
CA THR A 300 -2.21 -10.25 10.25
C THR A 300 -3.28 -10.07 11.32
N LEU A 301 -3.81 -8.85 11.47
CA LEU A 301 -4.91 -8.55 12.38
C LEU A 301 -6.20 -9.25 11.97
N LEU A 302 -6.57 -9.21 10.69
CA LEU A 302 -7.77 -9.87 10.17
C LEU A 302 -7.76 -11.37 10.45
N PHE A 303 -6.60 -12.03 10.26
CA PHE A 303 -6.46 -13.46 10.48
C PHE A 303 -6.12 -13.86 11.93
N GLY A 304 -6.01 -12.91 12.85
CA GLY A 304 -5.80 -13.17 14.27
C GLY A 304 -4.44 -13.80 14.60
N LYS A 305 -3.34 -13.29 14.05
CA LYS A 305 -2.00 -13.86 14.20
C LYS A 305 -1.15 -13.12 15.23
N LYS A 306 -0.29 -13.84 15.94
CA LYS A 306 0.79 -13.23 16.73
C LYS A 306 1.78 -12.54 15.80
N PHE A 307 2.16 -11.30 16.10
CA PHE A 307 2.93 -10.53 15.14
C PHE A 307 3.86 -9.47 15.75
N LEU A 308 4.81 -9.04 14.92
CA LEU A 308 5.53 -7.77 15.11
C LEU A 308 5.55 -7.00 13.78
N THR A 309 5.21 -5.71 13.88
CA THR A 309 5.36 -4.80 12.76
C THR A 309 6.65 -4.00 12.91
N TYR A 310 7.54 -4.13 11.93
CA TYR A 310 8.81 -3.44 11.91
C TYR A 310 8.65 -2.00 11.40
N PRO A 311 9.15 -1.01 12.14
CA PRO A 311 9.13 0.35 11.65
C PRO A 311 10.12 0.51 10.48
N VAL A 312 9.75 1.33 9.51
CA VAL A 312 10.69 1.77 8.48
C VAL A 312 11.57 2.90 9.00
N CYS A 313 12.82 2.94 8.56
CA CYS A 313 13.86 3.83 9.05
C CYS A 313 14.24 4.94 8.07
N GLY A 314 15.01 5.91 8.54
CA GLY A 314 15.58 7.00 7.72
C GLY A 314 14.50 7.93 7.16
N ALA A 315 14.66 8.35 5.91
CA ALA A 315 13.72 9.27 5.26
C ALA A 315 12.28 8.73 5.17
N ALA A 316 12.10 7.42 5.29
CA ALA A 316 10.79 6.78 5.26
C ALA A 316 10.12 6.67 6.65
N ALA A 317 10.79 7.05 7.74
CA ALA A 317 10.27 6.90 9.11
C ALA A 317 8.88 7.53 9.32
N LYS A 318 8.56 8.59 8.59
CA LYS A 318 7.25 9.25 8.62
C LYS A 318 6.11 8.39 8.05
N MET A 319 6.44 7.35 7.27
CA MET A 319 5.44 6.37 6.81
C MET A 319 4.93 5.48 7.96
N ASN A 320 5.60 5.50 9.12
CA ASN A 320 5.16 4.75 10.31
C ASN A 320 3.86 5.32 10.91
N ASP A 321 3.49 6.57 10.60
CA ASP A 321 2.22 7.17 11.04
C ASP A 321 1.00 6.28 10.70
N ARG A 322 1.01 5.63 9.55
CA ARG A 322 -0.05 4.69 9.15
C ARG A 322 -0.13 3.46 10.06
N ILE A 323 1.02 2.99 10.54
CA ILE A 323 1.10 1.85 11.47
C ILE A 323 0.61 2.26 12.85
N THR A 324 1.04 3.42 13.35
CA THR A 324 0.58 3.94 14.64
C THR A 324 -0.90 4.28 14.63
N THR A 325 -1.43 4.88 13.56
CA THR A 325 -2.87 5.13 13.34
C THR A 325 -3.69 3.83 13.31
N LEU A 326 -3.09 2.73 12.84
CA LEU A 326 -3.74 1.42 12.84
C LEU A 326 -3.69 0.75 14.22
N LEU A 327 -2.51 0.66 14.83
CA LEU A 327 -2.27 -0.20 16.01
C LEU A 327 -2.60 0.48 17.34
N ASN A 328 -2.29 1.77 17.51
CA ASN A 328 -2.51 2.43 18.80
C ASN A 328 -3.97 2.45 19.27
N PRO A 329 -4.95 2.75 18.40
CA PRO A 329 -6.36 2.70 18.81
C PRO A 329 -6.87 1.28 19.15
N LEU A 330 -6.15 0.25 18.70
CA LEU A 330 -6.45 -1.16 19.03
C LEU A 330 -5.73 -1.64 20.30
N GLY A 331 -4.96 -0.76 20.97
CA GLY A 331 -4.15 -1.12 22.12
C GLY A 331 -2.91 -1.98 21.78
N LEU A 332 -2.50 -2.00 20.49
CA LEU A 332 -1.45 -2.88 19.98
C LEU A 332 -0.13 -2.16 19.66
N GLY A 333 0.10 -0.98 20.24
CA GLY A 333 1.32 -0.21 20.01
C GLY A 333 2.60 -0.96 20.43
N GLU A 334 2.52 -1.87 21.40
CA GLU A 334 3.64 -2.71 21.84
C GLU A 334 4.06 -3.75 20.77
N HIS A 335 3.22 -4.05 19.79
CA HIS A 335 3.56 -4.93 18.66
C HIS A 335 4.34 -4.23 17.55
N ILE A 336 4.71 -2.95 17.73
CA ILE A 336 5.71 -2.28 16.90
C ILE A 336 7.10 -2.67 17.41
N TYR A 337 7.90 -3.33 16.58
CA TYR A 337 9.21 -3.85 16.95
C TYR A 337 10.14 -2.74 17.46
N ASN A 338 10.70 -2.95 18.63
CA ASN A 338 11.60 -2.03 19.34
C ASN A 338 13.00 -2.62 19.63
N GLY A 339 13.35 -3.75 19.01
CA GLY A 339 14.60 -4.48 19.24
C GLY A 339 14.44 -5.80 20.00
N ASN A 340 13.26 -6.10 20.54
CA ASN A 340 12.99 -7.31 21.31
C ASN A 340 12.01 -8.25 20.57
N ILE A 341 12.50 -9.35 20.03
CA ILE A 341 11.66 -10.32 19.30
C ILE A 341 10.67 -11.08 20.22
N ASN A 342 10.96 -11.18 21.51
CA ASN A 342 10.09 -11.88 22.46
C ASN A 342 8.72 -11.20 22.63
N MET A 343 8.58 -9.96 22.15
CA MET A 343 7.27 -9.29 22.05
C MET A 343 6.27 -10.04 21.16
N LEU A 344 6.72 -10.95 20.29
CA LEU A 344 5.84 -11.90 19.60
C LEU A 344 5.00 -12.77 20.53
N GLU A 345 5.43 -12.97 21.77
CA GLU A 345 4.71 -13.78 22.77
C GLU A 345 3.70 -12.97 23.59
N LEU A 346 3.66 -11.64 23.43
CA LEU A 346 2.65 -10.82 24.10
C LEU A 346 1.26 -11.32 23.72
N PRO A 347 0.36 -11.47 24.70
CA PRO A 347 -1.00 -11.89 24.43
C PRO A 347 -1.76 -10.81 23.67
N ILE A 348 -2.61 -11.22 22.74
CA ILE A 348 -3.50 -10.34 21.99
C ILE A 348 -4.93 -10.82 22.25
N ASP A 349 -5.76 -9.94 22.78
CA ASP A 349 -7.20 -10.17 22.88
C ASP A 349 -7.86 -9.90 21.52
N TYR A 350 -7.86 -10.92 20.67
CA TYR A 350 -8.43 -10.80 19.33
C TYR A 350 -9.95 -10.63 19.31
N GLU A 351 -10.68 -11.02 20.35
CA GLU A 351 -12.11 -10.74 20.44
C GLU A 351 -12.34 -9.22 20.52
N SER A 352 -11.63 -8.56 21.44
CA SER A 352 -11.67 -7.09 21.56
C SER A 352 -11.14 -6.39 20.30
N VAL A 353 -10.02 -6.85 19.74
CA VAL A 353 -9.41 -6.27 18.54
C VAL A 353 -10.37 -6.34 17.34
N HIS A 354 -10.95 -7.51 17.06
CA HIS A 354 -11.88 -7.68 15.96
C HIS A 354 -13.16 -6.86 16.13
N LYS A 355 -13.68 -6.73 17.37
CA LYS A 355 -14.81 -5.85 17.66
C LYS A 355 -14.48 -4.40 17.30
N GLN A 356 -13.35 -3.88 17.76
CA GLN A 356 -12.91 -2.51 17.47
C GLN A 356 -12.63 -2.30 15.97
N MET A 357 -12.06 -3.30 15.29
CA MET A 357 -11.86 -3.27 13.83
C MET A 357 -13.21 -3.20 13.10
N ALA A 358 -14.21 -3.95 13.53
CA ALA A 358 -15.56 -3.92 12.95
C ALA A 358 -16.24 -2.56 13.15
N GLU A 359 -16.11 -1.93 14.33
CA GLU A 359 -16.62 -0.58 14.59
C GLU A 359 -15.97 0.46 13.67
N ARG A 360 -14.65 0.39 13.50
CA ARG A 360 -13.91 1.28 12.58
C ARG A 360 -14.26 1.02 11.12
N SER A 361 -14.44 -0.25 10.74
CA SER A 361 -14.91 -0.64 9.41
C SER A 361 -16.31 -0.07 9.14
N CYS A 362 -17.20 -0.13 10.14
CA CYS A 362 -18.54 0.43 10.03
C CYS A 362 -18.51 1.94 9.72
N LYS A 363 -17.59 2.70 10.34
CA LYS A 363 -17.39 4.13 10.01
C LYS A 363 -17.03 4.32 8.54
N GLY A 364 -16.10 3.50 8.01
CA GLY A 364 -15.70 3.55 6.60
C GLY A 364 -16.85 3.16 5.65
N LYS A 365 -17.61 2.12 6.00
CA LYS A 365 -18.82 1.70 5.27
C LYS A 365 -19.87 2.80 5.24
N ASN A 366 -20.15 3.44 6.38
CA ASN A 366 -21.09 4.54 6.48
C ASN A 366 -20.67 5.75 5.64
N PHE A 367 -19.34 6.06 5.61
CA PHE A 367 -18.82 7.11 4.75
C PHE A 367 -19.13 6.83 3.27
N LEU A 368 -18.85 5.61 2.78
CA LEU A 368 -19.17 5.24 1.40
C LEU A 368 -20.67 5.26 1.12
N ASN A 369 -21.47 4.63 1.98
CA ASN A 369 -22.95 4.56 1.80
C ASN A 369 -23.61 5.95 1.76
N LYS A 370 -23.08 6.92 2.52
CA LYS A 370 -23.58 8.29 2.54
C LYS A 370 -23.21 9.07 1.29
N ASN A 371 -22.05 8.80 0.73
CA ASN A 371 -21.42 9.64 -0.29
C ASN A 371 -21.42 9.03 -1.68
N ILE A 372 -21.86 7.79 -1.83
CA ILE A 372 -22.10 7.11 -3.09
C ILE A 372 -23.57 6.76 -3.25
#